data_340ab1c6b07fd55a8a0f3db91d5425c3
#
_entry.id   340ab1c6b07fd55a8a0f3db91d5425c3
#
_cell.length_a   1.000
_cell.length_b   1.000
_cell.length_c   1.000
_cell.angle_alpha   90.00
_cell.angle_beta   90.00
_cell.angle_gamma   90.00
#
_symmetry.space_group_name_H-M   'P 1'
#
loop_
_entity.id
_entity.type
_entity.pdbx_description
1 polymer ?
#
loop_
_entity_poly.entity_id
_entity_poly.type
_entity_poly.pdbx_seq_one_letter_code
_entity_poly.pdbx_strand_id
1 'polypeptide(L)'
;LEKLSEEAPKYMNAVTGYIPEYTNQAIIFTGDDIKGDTTFVQMFLYIIVVIIAFIFAITTSNTIAKEAGVIGTLRATGYTKWEIVRHYLTLPMLVVLAGAVVGNILGYTVLKDYAASAYYGSYSLPTYVTLWNPQAFINTTVIPIIIVFIIDLLMLTRKLSLSPLQFIRHDLSRRKKKKAFRLNTKIGIMKRFRLRVLFQNMPNYIIMIIGALLGNVLVMFGLVLGPVLDNYQQEITSNLLADHQYLLKAQVETENKDAEKFSATTLKTIEGALKSEEITVYGIAKNSRYVDLPLGDNEVYISNAYSEKHGIKAGDEITLREQFGSKEYKFRVGGIYYYPSTLTVFMDKDAFNEKFDCDKDYFTGYFSKSEISDIDDIYIATEITVDDLTKVSRQLTRSMGNMMNIFVFFGVIMYVLIIYLLSKIIIEKNAQSI
;
A
#
# COMPACT_ATOMS: atom_id res chain seq x y z
N LEU A 1 -7.42 32.31 16.38
CA LEU A 1 -8.30 31.27 16.93
C LEU A 1 -7.91 30.89 18.36
N GLU A 2 -6.62 30.74 18.70
CA GLU A 2 -6.17 30.65 20.11
C GLU A 2 -6.73 31.78 20.97
N LYS A 3 -6.66 33.03 20.49
CA LYS A 3 -7.27 34.17 21.19
C LYS A 3 -8.80 34.04 21.34
N LEU A 4 -9.48 33.37 20.38
CA LEU A 4 -10.92 33.16 20.48
C LEU A 4 -11.26 32.11 21.53
N SER A 5 -10.44 31.05 21.66
CA SER A 5 -10.59 30.03 22.71
C SER A 5 -10.29 30.58 24.11
N GLU A 6 -9.40 31.55 24.24
CA GLU A 6 -9.10 32.23 25.50
C GLU A 6 -10.18 33.26 25.89
N GLU A 7 -10.87 33.87 24.91
CA GLU A 7 -11.89 34.88 25.16
C GLU A 7 -13.30 34.30 25.28
N ALA A 8 -13.60 33.16 24.65
CA ALA A 8 -14.92 32.52 24.65
C ALA A 8 -15.47 32.26 26.09
N PRO A 9 -14.66 31.78 27.05
CA PRO A 9 -15.11 31.58 28.43
C PRO A 9 -15.61 32.85 29.11
N LYS A 10 -15.10 34.04 28.70
CA LYS A 10 -15.52 35.34 29.27
C LYS A 10 -16.98 35.67 28.90
N TYR A 11 -17.53 35.06 27.88
CA TYR A 11 -18.90 35.27 27.40
C TYR A 11 -19.86 34.10 27.71
N MET A 12 -19.54 33.26 28.71
CA MET A 12 -20.31 32.06 29.10
C MET A 12 -20.47 31.02 28.00
N ASN A 13 -19.71 31.06 26.91
CA ASN A 13 -19.71 30.04 25.87
C ASN A 13 -18.50 29.16 26.06
N ALA A 14 -18.71 27.91 26.46
CA ALA A 14 -17.65 26.92 26.51
C ALA A 14 -17.30 26.49 25.08
N VAL A 15 -16.09 26.75 24.62
CA VAL A 15 -15.55 26.12 23.40
C VAL A 15 -15.09 24.74 23.80
N THR A 16 -15.88 23.71 23.44
CA THR A 16 -15.61 22.31 23.79
C THR A 16 -14.60 21.65 22.85
N GLY A 17 -14.28 22.28 21.73
CA GLY A 17 -13.27 21.78 20.79
C GLY A 17 -13.04 22.74 19.63
N TYR A 18 -11.83 22.73 19.12
CA TYR A 18 -11.43 23.43 17.90
C TYR A 18 -10.65 22.49 17.01
N ILE A 19 -11.19 22.19 15.85
CA ILE A 19 -10.54 21.35 14.86
C ILE A 19 -10.22 22.21 13.65
N PRO A 20 -8.93 22.58 13.42
CA PRO A 20 -8.53 23.29 12.21
C PRO A 20 -8.87 22.48 10.95
N GLU A 21 -9.17 23.17 9.84
CA GLU A 21 -9.49 22.52 8.56
C GLU A 21 -8.44 21.48 8.14
N TYR A 22 -7.15 21.83 8.30
CA TYR A 22 -6.02 20.96 7.92
C TYR A 22 -5.83 19.71 8.80
N THR A 23 -6.51 19.64 9.94
CA THR A 23 -6.54 18.46 10.83
C THR A 23 -7.92 17.79 10.86
N ASN A 24 -8.94 18.42 10.27
CA ASN A 24 -10.28 17.90 10.27
C ASN A 24 -10.40 16.73 9.30
N GLN A 25 -10.39 15.51 9.82
CA GLN A 25 -10.48 14.29 9.05
C GLN A 25 -11.75 14.22 8.20
N ALA A 26 -12.86 14.78 8.65
CA ALA A 26 -14.10 14.84 7.86
C ALA A 26 -13.94 15.65 6.56
N ILE A 27 -13.01 16.60 6.52
CA ILE A 27 -12.75 17.42 5.33
C ILE A 27 -11.63 16.83 4.47
N ILE A 28 -10.50 16.44 5.10
CA ILE A 28 -9.28 16.09 4.35
C ILE A 28 -9.19 14.61 3.99
N PHE A 29 -9.86 13.72 4.73
CA PHE A 29 -9.69 12.25 4.59
C PHE A 29 -9.92 11.77 3.15
N THR A 30 -11.00 12.20 2.52
CA THR A 30 -11.32 11.80 1.13
C THR A 30 -10.26 12.27 0.14
N GLY A 31 -9.73 13.49 0.33
CA GLY A 31 -8.66 14.02 -0.54
C GLY A 31 -7.36 13.27 -0.37
N ASP A 32 -7.00 12.92 0.86
CA ASP A 32 -5.79 12.16 1.17
C ASP A 32 -5.90 10.72 0.66
N ASP A 33 -7.08 10.09 0.78
CA ASP A 33 -7.35 8.74 0.27
C ASP A 33 -7.21 8.69 -1.26
N ILE A 34 -7.87 9.60 -1.99
CA ILE A 34 -7.74 9.73 -3.46
C ILE A 34 -6.29 9.95 -3.88
N LYS A 35 -5.54 10.77 -3.14
CA LYS A 35 -4.12 11.03 -3.41
C LYS A 35 -3.26 9.80 -3.17
N GLY A 36 -3.53 9.06 -2.09
CA GLY A 36 -2.90 7.78 -1.78
C GLY A 36 -3.10 6.77 -2.88
N ASP A 37 -4.36 6.55 -3.28
CA ASP A 37 -4.74 5.65 -4.37
C ASP A 37 -4.11 6.04 -5.70
N THR A 38 -4.12 7.33 -6.04
CA THR A 38 -3.49 7.84 -7.27
C THR A 38 -1.99 7.54 -7.29
N THR A 39 -1.29 7.77 -6.19
CA THR A 39 0.15 7.50 -6.06
C THR A 39 0.43 6.00 -6.23
N PHE A 40 -0.41 5.19 -5.64
CA PHE A 40 -0.31 3.74 -5.67
C PHE A 40 -0.54 3.18 -7.08
N VAL A 41 -1.63 3.57 -7.74
CA VAL A 41 -1.94 3.19 -9.13
C VAL A 41 -0.83 3.65 -10.09
N GLN A 42 -0.26 4.83 -9.87
CA GLN A 42 0.85 5.34 -10.66
C GLN A 42 2.12 4.49 -10.51
N MET A 43 2.42 4.02 -9.30
CA MET A 43 3.54 3.09 -9.08
C MET A 43 3.35 1.80 -9.88
N PHE A 44 2.15 1.20 -9.86
CA PHE A 44 1.85 0.02 -10.67
C PHE A 44 1.92 0.27 -12.16
N LEU A 45 1.42 1.40 -12.63
CA LEU A 45 1.55 1.80 -14.03
C LEU A 45 3.01 1.73 -14.47
N TYR A 46 3.93 2.30 -13.72
CA TYR A 46 5.35 2.29 -14.10
C TYR A 46 5.97 0.89 -14.06
N ILE A 47 5.59 0.05 -13.14
CA ILE A 47 6.01 -1.36 -13.12
C ILE A 47 5.56 -2.06 -14.41
N ILE A 48 4.29 -1.91 -14.80
CA ILE A 48 3.73 -2.50 -16.02
C ILE A 48 4.45 -1.95 -17.26
N VAL A 49 4.68 -0.64 -17.33
CA VAL A 49 5.39 0.01 -18.45
C VAL A 49 6.81 -0.52 -18.60
N VAL A 50 7.54 -0.68 -17.51
CA VAL A 50 8.90 -1.27 -17.54
C VAL A 50 8.85 -2.71 -18.05
N ILE A 51 7.89 -3.52 -17.62
CA ILE A 51 7.72 -4.89 -18.11
C ILE A 51 7.47 -4.88 -19.63
N ILE A 52 6.55 -4.05 -20.10
CA ILE A 52 6.23 -3.91 -21.54
C ILE A 52 7.46 -3.47 -22.32
N ALA A 53 8.20 -2.50 -21.83
CA ALA A 53 9.44 -2.03 -22.47
C ALA A 53 10.47 -3.17 -22.60
N PHE A 54 10.65 -3.99 -21.57
CA PHE A 54 11.51 -5.17 -21.66
C PHE A 54 11.00 -6.20 -22.67
N ILE A 55 9.70 -6.41 -22.77
CA ILE A 55 9.09 -7.30 -23.76
C ILE A 55 9.40 -6.81 -25.17
N PHE A 56 9.21 -5.52 -25.45
CA PHE A 56 9.56 -4.93 -26.76
C PHE A 56 11.06 -5.06 -27.04
N ALA A 57 11.90 -4.72 -26.09
CA ALA A 57 13.36 -4.83 -26.25
C ALA A 57 13.80 -6.26 -26.59
N ILE A 58 13.23 -7.28 -25.94
CA ILE A 58 13.57 -8.67 -26.19
C ILE A 58 13.04 -9.09 -27.57
N THR A 59 11.79 -8.77 -27.89
CA THR A 59 11.17 -9.12 -29.18
C THR A 59 11.96 -8.49 -30.35
N THR A 60 12.27 -7.21 -30.26
CA THR A 60 13.08 -6.52 -31.26
C THR A 60 14.50 -7.08 -31.33
N SER A 61 15.11 -7.42 -30.20
CA SER A 61 16.43 -8.10 -30.19
C SER A 61 16.42 -9.42 -30.93
N ASN A 62 15.33 -10.18 -30.84
CA ASN A 62 15.21 -11.45 -31.56
C ASN A 62 14.94 -11.24 -33.07
N THR A 63 14.11 -10.26 -33.41
CA THR A 63 13.91 -9.89 -34.83
C THR A 63 15.23 -9.52 -35.48
N ILE A 64 16.05 -8.68 -34.82
CA ILE A 64 17.40 -8.34 -35.27
C ILE A 64 18.28 -9.60 -35.43
N ALA A 65 18.16 -10.56 -34.52
CA ALA A 65 18.95 -11.79 -34.63
C ALA A 65 18.50 -12.69 -35.81
N LYS A 66 17.21 -12.77 -36.09
CA LYS A 66 16.65 -13.50 -37.25
C LYS A 66 17.04 -12.80 -38.57
N GLU A 67 17.02 -11.51 -38.62
CA GLU A 67 17.29 -10.70 -39.80
C GLU A 67 18.76 -10.26 -39.91
N ALA A 68 19.65 -10.90 -39.14
CA ALA A 68 21.06 -10.51 -39.08
C ALA A 68 21.74 -10.46 -40.44
N GLY A 69 21.51 -11.42 -41.33
CA GLY A 69 22.05 -11.45 -42.66
C GLY A 69 21.62 -10.26 -43.50
N VAL A 70 20.34 -9.89 -43.47
CA VAL A 70 19.78 -8.72 -44.17
C VAL A 70 20.38 -7.44 -43.63
N ILE A 71 20.43 -7.31 -42.28
CA ILE A 71 21.04 -6.11 -41.64
C ILE A 71 22.51 -5.99 -42.00
N GLY A 72 23.24 -7.12 -42.02
CA GLY A 72 24.64 -7.15 -42.41
C GLY A 72 24.86 -6.67 -43.85
N THR A 73 24.03 -7.12 -44.79
CA THR A 73 24.08 -6.73 -46.21
C THR A 73 23.72 -5.26 -46.37
N LEU A 74 22.63 -4.78 -45.76
CA LEU A 74 22.26 -3.35 -45.81
C LEU A 74 23.37 -2.47 -45.25
N ARG A 75 24.02 -2.83 -44.17
CA ARG A 75 25.14 -2.08 -43.61
C ARG A 75 26.38 -2.14 -44.47
N ALA A 76 26.62 -3.23 -45.21
CA ALA A 76 27.73 -3.37 -46.14
C ALA A 76 27.50 -2.54 -47.39
N THR A 77 26.23 -2.31 -47.82
CA THR A 77 25.86 -1.44 -48.96
C THR A 77 25.78 0.03 -48.61
N GLY A 78 26.06 0.42 -47.33
CA GLY A 78 26.20 1.82 -46.96
C GLY A 78 25.12 2.38 -46.04
N TYR A 79 24.14 1.59 -45.64
CA TYR A 79 23.16 2.04 -44.64
C TYR A 79 23.84 2.31 -43.28
N THR A 80 23.48 3.44 -42.70
CA THR A 80 24.00 3.84 -41.39
C THR A 80 23.35 3.04 -40.26
N LYS A 81 24.05 2.95 -39.14
CA LYS A 81 23.50 2.33 -37.92
C LYS A 81 22.17 3.01 -37.50
N TRP A 82 22.08 4.32 -37.61
CA TRP A 82 20.93 5.09 -37.15
C TRP A 82 19.69 4.92 -38.03
N GLU A 83 19.84 4.69 -39.31
CA GLU A 83 18.73 4.36 -40.21
C GLU A 83 18.08 3.03 -39.79
N ILE A 84 18.90 2.03 -39.45
CA ILE A 84 18.42 0.75 -39.00
C ILE A 84 17.80 0.85 -37.60
N VAL A 85 18.43 1.62 -36.67
CA VAL A 85 17.84 1.90 -35.33
C VAL A 85 16.46 2.51 -35.49
N ARG A 86 16.33 3.55 -36.35
CA ARG A 86 15.05 4.24 -36.58
C ARG A 86 13.99 3.26 -37.11
N HIS A 87 14.36 2.40 -38.06
CA HIS A 87 13.43 1.41 -38.61
C HIS A 87 12.87 0.46 -37.54
N TYR A 88 13.74 -0.14 -36.73
CA TYR A 88 13.30 -1.10 -35.70
C TYR A 88 12.63 -0.42 -34.49
N LEU A 89 12.87 0.85 -34.23
CA LEU A 89 12.25 1.63 -33.18
C LEU A 89 10.81 2.07 -33.55
N THR A 90 10.53 2.24 -34.86
CA THR A 90 9.26 2.78 -35.34
C THR A 90 8.07 1.94 -34.88
N LEU A 91 8.12 0.61 -35.05
CA LEU A 91 7.01 -0.27 -34.72
C LEU A 91 6.66 -0.28 -33.21
N PRO A 92 7.60 -0.47 -32.28
CA PRO A 92 7.33 -0.34 -30.84
C PRO A 92 6.72 1.04 -30.50
N MET A 93 7.26 2.13 -31.04
CA MET A 93 6.76 3.47 -30.78
C MET A 93 5.33 3.70 -31.30
N LEU A 94 5.01 3.21 -32.48
CA LEU A 94 3.65 3.27 -33.03
C LEU A 94 2.66 2.51 -32.15
N VAL A 95 3.02 1.32 -31.67
CA VAL A 95 2.16 0.50 -30.79
C VAL A 95 1.93 1.20 -29.46
N VAL A 96 2.99 1.74 -28.85
CA VAL A 96 2.87 2.47 -27.57
C VAL A 96 2.04 3.75 -27.74
N LEU A 97 2.24 4.50 -28.82
CA LEU A 97 1.46 5.69 -29.12
C LEU A 97 -0.02 5.37 -29.33
N ALA A 98 -0.31 4.36 -30.14
CA ALA A 98 -1.68 3.89 -30.33
C ALA A 98 -2.33 3.43 -29.03
N GLY A 99 -1.61 2.67 -28.22
CA GLY A 99 -2.06 2.24 -26.88
C GLY A 99 -2.32 3.43 -25.97
N ALA A 100 -1.45 4.44 -25.98
CA ALA A 100 -1.62 5.65 -25.18
C ALA A 100 -2.87 6.45 -25.61
N VAL A 101 -3.13 6.59 -26.91
CA VAL A 101 -4.34 7.25 -27.43
C VAL A 101 -5.60 6.50 -27.00
N VAL A 102 -5.63 5.18 -27.25
CA VAL A 102 -6.78 4.34 -26.84
C VAL A 102 -6.98 4.37 -25.33
N GLY A 103 -5.91 4.27 -24.54
CA GLY A 103 -5.97 4.35 -23.10
C GLY A 103 -6.52 5.68 -22.57
N ASN A 104 -6.12 6.81 -23.17
CA ASN A 104 -6.68 8.11 -22.82
C ASN A 104 -8.18 8.21 -23.17
N ILE A 105 -8.59 7.75 -24.37
CA ILE A 105 -9.99 7.74 -24.74
C ILE A 105 -10.81 6.91 -23.76
N LEU A 106 -10.41 5.68 -23.46
CA LEU A 106 -11.08 4.82 -22.49
C LEU A 106 -11.09 5.41 -21.08
N GLY A 107 -9.98 6.02 -20.66
CA GLY A 107 -9.84 6.67 -19.35
C GLY A 107 -10.83 7.80 -19.16
N TYR A 108 -10.98 8.67 -20.15
CA TYR A 108 -11.90 9.82 -20.08
C TYR A 108 -13.35 9.50 -20.46
N THR A 109 -13.65 8.32 -20.96
CA THR A 109 -15.02 7.92 -21.34
C THR A 109 -15.60 6.87 -20.41
N VAL A 110 -15.09 5.67 -20.41
CA VAL A 110 -15.64 4.50 -19.72
C VAL A 110 -15.08 4.33 -18.32
N LEU A 111 -13.73 4.37 -18.19
CA LEU A 111 -13.07 4.04 -16.94
C LEU A 111 -13.22 5.11 -15.87
N LYS A 112 -13.50 6.35 -16.24
CA LYS A 112 -13.78 7.43 -15.29
C LYS A 112 -14.99 7.13 -14.41
N ASP A 113 -16.06 6.61 -14.99
CA ASP A 113 -17.31 6.31 -14.28
C ASP A 113 -17.09 5.13 -13.32
N TYR A 114 -16.29 4.15 -13.76
CA TYR A 114 -15.88 3.04 -12.91
C TYR A 114 -15.05 3.51 -11.71
N ALA A 115 -14.04 4.36 -11.92
CA ALA A 115 -13.24 4.91 -10.85
C ALA A 115 -14.07 5.78 -9.90
N ALA A 116 -14.94 6.63 -10.42
CA ALA A 116 -15.84 7.45 -9.61
C ALA A 116 -16.77 6.60 -8.75
N SER A 117 -17.31 5.49 -9.27
CA SER A 117 -18.22 4.61 -8.53
C SER A 117 -17.60 4.00 -7.28
N ALA A 118 -16.28 3.75 -7.28
CA ALA A 118 -15.56 3.26 -6.11
C ALA A 118 -15.62 4.27 -4.95
N TYR A 119 -15.44 5.56 -5.24
CA TYR A 119 -15.51 6.62 -4.23
C TYR A 119 -16.94 6.97 -3.83
N TYR A 120 -17.90 6.99 -4.77
CA TYR A 120 -19.32 7.20 -4.45
C TYR A 120 -19.92 6.08 -3.60
N GLY A 121 -19.37 4.88 -3.67
CA GLY A 121 -19.77 3.78 -2.79
C GLY A 121 -19.31 3.93 -1.34
N SER A 122 -18.32 4.79 -1.11
CA SER A 122 -17.67 4.96 0.20
C SER A 122 -17.89 6.33 0.82
N TYR A 123 -18.09 7.37 0.00
CA TYR A 123 -18.18 8.76 0.43
C TYR A 123 -19.41 9.44 -0.13
N SER A 124 -19.99 10.36 0.67
CA SER A 124 -21.01 11.28 0.20
C SER A 124 -20.35 12.45 -0.53
N LEU A 125 -20.12 12.28 -1.84
CA LEU A 125 -19.45 13.28 -2.67
C LEU A 125 -20.47 14.05 -3.53
N PRO A 126 -20.18 15.32 -3.87
CA PRO A 126 -20.95 16.04 -4.88
C PRO A 126 -20.76 15.42 -6.26
N THR A 127 -21.67 15.73 -7.20
CA THR A 127 -21.56 15.25 -8.59
C THR A 127 -20.19 15.64 -9.17
N TYR A 128 -19.42 14.66 -9.65
CA TYR A 128 -18.11 14.93 -10.23
C TYR A 128 -18.20 15.55 -11.62
N VAL A 129 -17.27 16.42 -11.91
CA VAL A 129 -17.10 17.02 -13.23
C VAL A 129 -15.74 16.58 -13.77
N THR A 130 -15.76 15.99 -14.98
CA THR A 130 -14.51 15.54 -15.62
C THR A 130 -13.73 16.75 -16.14
N LEU A 131 -12.55 16.98 -15.56
CA LEU A 131 -11.61 18.00 -16.01
C LEU A 131 -10.39 17.34 -16.63
N TRP A 132 -9.88 17.94 -17.71
CA TRP A 132 -8.60 17.51 -18.26
C TRP A 132 -7.45 17.93 -17.34
N ASN A 133 -6.62 16.95 -16.95
CA ASN A 133 -5.50 17.17 -16.05
C ASN A 133 -4.17 16.97 -16.80
N PRO A 134 -3.38 18.04 -17.03
CA PRO A 134 -2.08 17.96 -17.70
C PRO A 134 -1.09 17.02 -17.00
N GLN A 135 -1.09 17.03 -15.68
CA GLN A 135 -0.18 16.18 -14.88
C GLN A 135 -0.53 14.70 -15.06
N ALA A 136 -1.82 14.36 -15.04
CA ALA A 136 -2.27 12.99 -15.32
C ALA A 136 -1.84 12.55 -16.72
N PHE A 137 -2.01 13.40 -17.75
CA PHE A 137 -1.57 13.12 -19.11
C PHE A 137 -0.06 12.89 -19.20
N ILE A 138 0.75 13.71 -18.54
CA ILE A 138 2.21 13.53 -18.50
C ILE A 138 2.54 12.18 -17.84
N ASN A 139 1.97 11.89 -16.71
CA ASN A 139 2.28 10.68 -15.93
C ASN A 139 1.84 9.39 -16.64
N THR A 140 0.70 9.40 -17.34
CA THR A 140 0.12 8.19 -17.95
C THR A 140 0.46 8.03 -19.43
N THR A 141 0.94 9.07 -20.10
CA THR A 141 1.20 9.07 -21.55
C THR A 141 2.66 9.39 -21.84
N VAL A 142 3.11 10.58 -21.47
CA VAL A 142 4.44 11.08 -21.86
C VAL A 142 5.56 10.26 -21.21
N ILE A 143 5.49 10.06 -19.90
CA ILE A 143 6.51 9.29 -19.16
C ILE A 143 6.58 7.84 -19.64
N PRO A 144 5.49 7.08 -19.80
CA PRO A 144 5.51 5.74 -20.38
C PRO A 144 6.17 5.68 -21.77
N ILE A 145 5.83 6.59 -22.67
CA ILE A 145 6.43 6.66 -24.01
C ILE A 145 7.95 6.88 -23.90
N ILE A 146 8.39 7.79 -23.04
CA ILE A 146 9.81 8.07 -22.81
C ILE A 146 10.54 6.84 -22.26
N ILE A 147 9.95 6.14 -21.28
CA ILE A 147 10.55 4.93 -20.69
C ILE A 147 10.77 3.87 -21.76
N VAL A 148 9.73 3.55 -22.56
CA VAL A 148 9.83 2.54 -23.62
C VAL A 148 10.85 2.99 -24.67
N PHE A 149 10.80 4.26 -25.09
CA PHE A 149 11.76 4.81 -26.05
C PHE A 149 13.20 4.65 -25.58
N ILE A 150 13.51 5.02 -24.33
CA ILE A 150 14.88 4.94 -23.79
C ILE A 150 15.34 3.49 -23.72
N ILE A 151 14.52 2.57 -23.22
CA ILE A 151 14.87 1.16 -23.07
C ILE A 151 15.12 0.53 -24.45
N ASP A 152 14.23 0.74 -25.41
CA ASP A 152 14.36 0.19 -26.75
C ASP A 152 15.55 0.83 -27.49
N LEU A 153 15.75 2.13 -27.39
CA LEU A 153 16.87 2.83 -27.99
C LEU A 153 18.22 2.32 -27.47
N LEU A 154 18.35 2.17 -26.14
CA LEU A 154 19.56 1.62 -25.53
C LEU A 154 19.82 0.20 -25.98
N MET A 155 18.79 -0.63 -26.06
CA MET A 155 18.91 -2.01 -26.53
C MET A 155 19.34 -2.05 -28.00
N LEU A 156 18.64 -1.31 -28.89
CA LEU A 156 18.92 -1.23 -30.31
C LEU A 156 20.32 -0.72 -30.60
N THR A 157 20.70 0.40 -29.99
CA THR A 157 22.04 0.99 -30.20
C THR A 157 23.15 0.05 -29.75
N ARG A 158 22.90 -0.73 -28.68
CA ARG A 158 23.84 -1.72 -28.18
C ARG A 158 23.93 -2.94 -29.07
N LYS A 159 22.83 -3.43 -29.62
CA LYS A 159 22.80 -4.58 -30.54
C LYS A 159 23.35 -4.24 -31.90
N LEU A 160 22.96 -3.13 -32.48
CA LEU A 160 23.38 -2.69 -33.84
C LEU A 160 24.78 -2.07 -33.91
N SER A 161 25.51 -2.05 -32.80
CA SER A 161 26.92 -1.59 -32.79
C SER A 161 27.93 -2.65 -33.28
N LEU A 162 27.46 -3.86 -33.59
CA LEU A 162 28.29 -4.91 -34.21
C LEU A 162 28.67 -4.55 -35.62
N SER A 163 29.82 -5.09 -36.13
CA SER A 163 30.27 -4.86 -37.48
C SER A 163 29.37 -5.55 -38.51
N PRO A 164 29.27 -5.08 -39.78
CA PRO A 164 28.53 -5.76 -40.84
C PRO A 164 28.94 -7.20 -41.01
N LEU A 165 30.23 -7.50 -40.91
CA LEU A 165 30.77 -8.85 -41.04
C LEU A 165 30.25 -9.79 -39.91
N GLN A 166 30.11 -9.27 -38.69
CA GLN A 166 29.56 -10.05 -37.57
C GLN A 166 28.09 -10.39 -37.80
N PHE A 167 27.32 -9.48 -38.38
CA PHE A 167 25.94 -9.70 -38.78
C PHE A 167 25.80 -10.78 -39.83
N ILE A 168 26.62 -10.69 -40.93
CA ILE A 168 26.62 -11.68 -42.02
C ILE A 168 27.02 -13.08 -41.51
N ARG A 169 27.96 -13.15 -40.57
CA ARG A 169 28.41 -14.39 -39.93
C ARG A 169 27.50 -14.91 -38.84
N HIS A 170 26.40 -14.22 -38.56
CA HIS A 170 25.51 -14.49 -37.41
C HIS A 170 26.25 -14.53 -36.05
N ASP A 171 27.43 -13.89 -35.94
CA ASP A 171 28.16 -13.73 -34.69
C ASP A 171 27.71 -12.50 -33.92
N LEU A 172 26.51 -12.58 -33.37
CA LEU A 172 25.85 -11.47 -32.66
C LEU A 172 26.32 -11.33 -31.20
N SER A 173 27.38 -12.06 -30.82
CA SER A 173 27.94 -12.02 -29.47
C SER A 173 29.10 -11.03 -29.39
N ARG A 174 28.94 -9.98 -28.54
CA ARG A 174 30.03 -9.05 -28.23
C ARG A 174 31.13 -9.66 -27.35
N ARG A 175 30.88 -10.78 -26.70
CA ARG A 175 31.85 -11.42 -25.81
C ARG A 175 32.77 -12.34 -26.62
N LYS A 176 34.08 -12.01 -26.61
CA LYS A 176 35.14 -12.95 -26.94
C LYS A 176 34.87 -14.28 -26.27
N LYS A 177 34.99 -15.38 -27.02
CA LYS A 177 34.76 -16.79 -26.67
C LYS A 177 34.47 -17.01 -25.18
N LYS A 178 33.22 -17.27 -24.83
CA LYS A 178 32.89 -17.75 -23.48
C LYS A 178 33.71 -19.01 -23.26
N LYS A 179 34.57 -19.04 -22.25
CA LYS A 179 35.18 -20.30 -21.78
C LYS A 179 34.06 -21.30 -21.61
N ALA A 180 34.13 -22.40 -22.36
CA ALA A 180 33.11 -23.45 -22.26
C ALA A 180 33.04 -23.89 -20.80
N PHE A 181 31.86 -23.79 -20.21
CA PHE A 181 31.67 -24.26 -18.83
C PHE A 181 31.90 -25.78 -18.80
N ARG A 182 33.02 -26.20 -18.20
CA ARG A 182 33.34 -27.63 -18.07
C ARG A 182 32.44 -28.23 -17.00
N LEU A 183 31.41 -28.93 -17.43
CA LEU A 183 30.57 -29.74 -16.56
C LEU A 183 31.27 -31.07 -16.23
N ASN A 184 31.11 -31.51 -15.00
CA ASN A 184 31.68 -32.78 -14.54
C ASN A 184 31.26 -33.94 -15.42
N THR A 185 32.22 -34.77 -15.87
CA THR A 185 32.00 -35.90 -16.74
C THR A 185 31.16 -37.02 -16.10
N LYS A 186 31.06 -37.04 -14.76
CA LYS A 186 30.22 -37.99 -14.02
C LYS A 186 28.72 -37.75 -14.17
N ILE A 187 28.30 -36.56 -14.69
CA ILE A 187 26.91 -36.26 -14.97
C ILE A 187 26.50 -36.88 -16.31
N GLY A 188 25.39 -37.60 -16.35
CA GLY A 188 24.87 -38.23 -17.56
C GLY A 188 24.70 -37.22 -18.70
N ILE A 189 24.89 -37.67 -19.94
CA ILE A 189 24.96 -36.86 -21.17
C ILE A 189 23.74 -35.94 -21.30
N MET A 190 22.53 -36.46 -21.08
CA MET A 190 21.27 -35.70 -21.20
C MET A 190 21.17 -34.55 -20.15
N LYS A 191 21.60 -34.83 -18.92
CA LYS A 191 21.63 -33.78 -17.87
C LYS A 191 22.68 -32.73 -18.19
N ARG A 192 23.86 -33.11 -18.72
CA ARG A 192 24.90 -32.15 -19.17
C ARG A 192 24.41 -31.28 -20.32
N PHE A 193 23.67 -31.86 -21.27
CA PHE A 193 23.08 -31.13 -22.39
C PHE A 193 22.09 -30.07 -21.87
N ARG A 194 21.15 -30.48 -21.02
CA ARG A 194 20.16 -29.53 -20.41
C ARG A 194 20.84 -28.40 -19.66
N LEU A 195 21.82 -28.71 -18.81
CA LEU A 195 22.59 -27.69 -18.07
C LEU A 195 23.38 -26.79 -19.02
N ARG A 196 23.96 -27.29 -20.11
CA ARG A 196 24.66 -26.45 -21.09
C ARG A 196 23.69 -25.50 -21.80
N VAL A 197 22.52 -25.96 -22.23
CA VAL A 197 21.47 -25.12 -22.84
C VAL A 197 21.03 -24.03 -21.84
N LEU A 198 20.82 -24.38 -20.56
CA LEU A 198 20.46 -23.46 -19.52
C LEU A 198 21.53 -22.36 -19.34
N PHE A 199 22.79 -22.72 -19.15
CA PHE A 199 23.87 -21.77 -18.95
C PHE A 199 24.18 -20.90 -20.18
N GLN A 200 23.98 -21.44 -21.38
CA GLN A 200 24.13 -20.65 -22.62
C GLN A 200 23.04 -19.58 -22.77
N ASN A 201 21.83 -19.85 -22.26
CA ASN A 201 20.68 -18.96 -22.33
C ASN A 201 20.41 -18.20 -21.01
N MET A 202 21.34 -18.25 -20.06
CA MET A 202 21.18 -17.63 -18.74
C MET A 202 20.63 -16.17 -18.77
N PRO A 203 21.13 -15.28 -19.66
CA PRO A 203 20.55 -13.92 -19.73
C PRO A 203 19.05 -13.89 -20.03
N ASN A 204 18.56 -14.79 -20.89
CA ASN A 204 17.14 -14.86 -21.22
C ASN A 204 16.33 -15.43 -20.04
N TYR A 205 16.88 -16.44 -19.34
CA TYR A 205 16.24 -16.97 -18.13
C TYR A 205 16.19 -15.94 -16.99
N ILE A 206 17.25 -15.14 -16.81
CA ILE A 206 17.26 -14.07 -15.79
C ILE A 206 16.15 -13.05 -16.09
N ILE A 207 16.00 -12.62 -17.34
CA ILE A 207 14.93 -11.71 -17.73
C ILE A 207 13.55 -12.35 -17.54
N MET A 208 13.40 -13.65 -17.84
CA MET A 208 12.18 -14.39 -17.57
C MET A 208 11.84 -14.40 -16.07
N ILE A 209 12.83 -14.68 -15.22
CA ILE A 209 12.64 -14.69 -13.77
C ILE A 209 12.24 -13.30 -13.28
N ILE A 210 12.91 -12.24 -13.74
CA ILE A 210 12.57 -10.87 -13.36
C ILE A 210 11.16 -10.52 -13.83
N GLY A 211 10.81 -10.81 -15.08
CA GLY A 211 9.48 -10.54 -15.61
C GLY A 211 8.38 -11.32 -14.87
N ALA A 212 8.63 -12.62 -14.61
CA ALA A 212 7.71 -13.45 -13.84
C ALA A 212 7.58 -12.96 -12.39
N LEU A 213 8.68 -12.51 -11.76
CA LEU A 213 8.65 -11.93 -10.42
C LEU A 213 7.82 -10.66 -10.38
N LEU A 214 8.01 -9.74 -11.33
CA LEU A 214 7.22 -8.51 -11.41
C LEU A 214 5.73 -8.80 -11.66
N GLY A 215 5.41 -9.72 -12.57
CA GLY A 215 4.03 -10.17 -12.78
C GLY A 215 3.42 -10.80 -11.52
N ASN A 216 4.20 -11.61 -10.80
CA ASN A 216 3.76 -12.23 -9.55
C ASN A 216 3.50 -11.19 -8.44
N VAL A 217 4.33 -10.14 -8.35
CA VAL A 217 4.12 -9.03 -7.40
C VAL A 217 2.76 -8.36 -7.64
N LEU A 218 2.38 -8.12 -8.90
CA LEU A 218 1.07 -7.54 -9.24
C LEU A 218 -0.08 -8.46 -8.82
N VAL A 219 0.02 -9.76 -9.12
CA VAL A 219 -1.01 -10.74 -8.75
C VAL A 219 -1.10 -10.88 -7.23
N MET A 220 0.03 -11.04 -6.55
CA MET A 220 0.06 -11.14 -5.08
C MET A 220 -0.56 -9.90 -4.43
N PHE A 221 -0.23 -8.71 -4.92
CA PHE A 221 -0.78 -7.49 -4.37
C PHE A 221 -2.32 -7.48 -4.44
N GLY A 222 -2.89 -7.82 -5.61
CA GLY A 222 -4.34 -7.89 -5.77
C GLY A 222 -5.01 -8.98 -4.92
N LEU A 223 -4.30 -10.07 -4.60
CA LEU A 223 -4.86 -11.19 -3.83
C LEU A 223 -4.66 -11.06 -2.31
N VAL A 224 -3.65 -10.31 -1.85
CA VAL A 224 -3.29 -10.24 -0.41
C VAL A 224 -4.20 -9.30 0.37
N LEU A 225 -4.69 -8.23 -0.25
CA LEU A 225 -5.44 -7.20 0.47
C LEU A 225 -6.71 -7.73 1.15
N GLY A 226 -7.51 -8.54 0.44
CA GLY A 226 -8.73 -9.14 1.02
C GLY A 226 -8.43 -9.94 2.31
N PRO A 227 -7.60 -10.99 2.24
CA PRO A 227 -7.22 -11.76 3.44
C PRO A 227 -6.59 -10.93 4.57
N VAL A 228 -5.83 -9.88 4.25
CA VAL A 228 -5.25 -8.99 5.28
C VAL A 228 -6.35 -8.22 6.00
N LEU A 229 -7.31 -7.65 5.26
CA LEU A 229 -8.43 -6.93 5.86
C LEU A 229 -9.37 -7.85 6.64
N ASP A 230 -9.62 -9.07 6.14
CA ASP A 230 -10.42 -10.07 6.83
C ASP A 230 -9.75 -10.52 8.15
N ASN A 231 -8.44 -10.77 8.10
CA ASN A 231 -7.67 -11.10 9.31
C ASN A 231 -7.68 -9.96 10.32
N TYR A 232 -7.51 -8.72 9.85
CA TYR A 232 -7.58 -7.53 10.69
C TYR A 232 -8.96 -7.39 11.37
N GLN A 233 -10.06 -7.63 10.63
CA GLN A 233 -11.41 -7.65 11.21
C GLN A 233 -11.57 -8.74 12.28
N GLN A 234 -11.06 -9.93 12.01
CA GLN A 234 -11.10 -11.03 12.98
C GLN A 234 -10.30 -10.70 14.25
N GLU A 235 -9.12 -10.13 14.10
CA GLU A 235 -8.29 -9.72 15.23
C GLU A 235 -8.97 -8.65 16.09
N ILE A 236 -9.57 -7.63 15.47
CA ILE A 236 -10.33 -6.62 16.20
C ILE A 236 -11.49 -7.27 16.94
N THR A 237 -12.28 -8.10 16.27
CA THR A 237 -13.48 -8.73 16.85
C THR A 237 -13.12 -9.69 17.99
N SER A 238 -12.02 -10.42 17.87
CA SER A 238 -11.57 -11.38 18.89
C SER A 238 -10.95 -10.73 20.12
N ASN A 239 -10.49 -9.48 20.00
CA ASN A 239 -9.78 -8.77 21.07
C ASN A 239 -10.48 -7.46 21.47
N LEU A 240 -11.81 -7.46 21.41
CA LEU A 240 -12.61 -6.37 21.95
C LEU A 240 -12.50 -6.31 23.48
N LEU A 241 -12.52 -5.09 24.03
CA LEU A 241 -12.58 -4.92 25.47
C LEU A 241 -13.95 -5.32 26.00
N ALA A 242 -15.03 -4.97 25.30
CA ALA A 242 -16.40 -5.31 25.61
C ALA A 242 -17.25 -5.28 24.33
N ASP A 243 -18.40 -5.96 24.32
CA ASP A 243 -19.32 -5.95 23.18
C ASP A 243 -19.90 -4.54 22.93
N HIS A 244 -20.09 -3.79 24.02
CA HIS A 244 -20.56 -2.39 24.03
C HIS A 244 -19.64 -1.54 24.91
N GLN A 245 -19.20 -0.41 24.40
CA GLN A 245 -18.46 0.61 25.14
C GLN A 245 -19.24 1.92 25.06
N TYR A 246 -19.78 2.34 26.19
CA TYR A 246 -20.52 3.59 26.28
C TYR A 246 -19.62 4.72 26.80
N LEU A 247 -19.46 5.78 26.03
CA LEU A 247 -18.87 7.04 26.49
C LEU A 247 -20.00 8.00 26.84
N LEU A 248 -19.95 8.56 28.03
CA LEU A 248 -21.01 9.42 28.56
C LEU A 248 -20.62 10.90 28.50
N LYS A 249 -21.61 11.75 28.30
CA LYS A 249 -21.49 13.22 28.42
C LYS A 249 -21.55 13.68 29.86
N ALA A 250 -22.21 12.92 30.71
CA ALA A 250 -22.33 13.15 32.14
C ALA A 250 -22.35 11.82 32.90
N GLN A 251 -21.94 11.84 34.15
CA GLN A 251 -21.96 10.63 34.99
C GLN A 251 -23.42 10.28 35.34
N VAL A 252 -23.91 9.20 34.77
CA VAL A 252 -25.23 8.66 35.04
C VAL A 252 -25.06 7.18 35.44
N GLU A 253 -25.71 6.78 36.54
CA GLU A 253 -25.66 5.42 37.00
C GLU A 253 -26.62 4.53 36.18
N THR A 254 -26.29 3.25 36.05
CA THR A 254 -27.11 2.23 35.39
C THR A 254 -27.42 1.08 36.34
N GLU A 255 -28.57 0.45 36.20
CA GLU A 255 -28.95 -0.78 36.91
C GLU A 255 -28.44 -2.05 36.20
N ASN A 256 -27.81 -1.90 35.02
CA ASN A 256 -27.30 -3.01 34.27
C ASN A 256 -26.10 -3.69 35.00
N LYS A 257 -26.27 -4.96 35.39
CA LYS A 257 -25.30 -5.72 36.17
C LYS A 257 -24.02 -6.07 35.41
N ASP A 258 -24.07 -6.05 34.09
CA ASP A 258 -22.90 -6.29 33.24
C ASP A 258 -22.06 -5.01 33.01
N ALA A 259 -22.64 -3.85 33.33
CA ALA A 259 -21.92 -2.58 33.16
C ALA A 259 -20.79 -2.47 34.21
N GLU A 260 -19.60 -2.11 33.72
CA GLU A 260 -18.41 -1.84 34.51
C GLU A 260 -17.87 -0.44 34.17
N LYS A 261 -17.71 0.38 35.21
CA LYS A 261 -17.24 1.76 35.06
C LYS A 261 -15.78 1.83 34.66
N PHE A 262 -15.49 2.67 33.68
CA PHE A 262 -14.13 3.07 33.34
C PHE A 262 -13.99 4.58 33.26
N SER A 263 -12.76 5.07 33.42
CA SER A 263 -12.40 6.46 33.13
C SER A 263 -11.61 6.50 31.83
N ALA A 264 -11.83 7.51 30.99
CA ALA A 264 -11.04 7.67 29.77
C ALA A 264 -10.76 9.13 29.49
N THR A 265 -9.58 9.40 28.90
CA THR A 265 -9.21 10.70 28.36
C THR A 265 -8.39 10.51 27.09
N THR A 266 -8.34 11.54 26.26
CA THR A 266 -7.54 11.53 25.03
C THR A 266 -6.35 12.45 25.19
N LEU A 267 -5.17 11.91 25.00
CA LEU A 267 -3.91 12.67 24.95
C LEU A 267 -3.32 12.58 23.55
N LYS A 268 -2.26 13.33 23.28
CA LYS A 268 -1.52 13.29 22.01
C LYS A 268 -0.07 12.89 22.20
N THR A 269 0.48 12.18 21.26
CA THR A 269 1.91 11.97 21.19
C THR A 269 2.63 13.29 20.88
N ILE A 270 3.86 13.42 21.36
CA ILE A 270 4.70 14.56 20.99
C ILE A 270 5.20 14.38 19.57
N GLU A 271 5.15 15.44 18.76
CA GLU A 271 5.67 15.39 17.39
C GLU A 271 7.15 15.02 17.36
N GLY A 272 7.47 14.06 16.51
CA GLY A 272 8.82 13.55 16.30
C GLY A 272 8.99 13.08 14.86
N ALA A 273 9.47 11.84 14.67
CA ALA A 273 9.56 11.22 13.33
C ALA A 273 8.18 10.92 12.73
N LEU A 274 7.18 10.70 13.56
CA LEU A 274 5.78 10.51 13.17
C LEU A 274 4.97 11.76 13.52
N LYS A 275 3.86 11.98 12.82
CA LYS A 275 2.90 13.04 13.15
C LYS A 275 2.31 12.77 14.53
N SER A 276 1.90 13.84 15.23
CA SER A 276 1.19 13.73 16.51
C SER A 276 -0.12 12.96 16.32
N GLU A 277 -0.36 11.98 17.16
CA GLU A 277 -1.53 11.10 17.11
C GLU A 277 -2.25 11.06 18.45
N GLU A 278 -3.55 10.83 18.38
CA GLU A 278 -4.39 10.71 19.57
C GLU A 278 -4.23 9.33 20.21
N ILE A 279 -4.03 9.34 21.52
CA ILE A 279 -3.88 8.16 22.36
C ILE A 279 -4.99 8.18 23.39
N THR A 280 -5.80 7.14 23.40
CA THR A 280 -6.82 6.97 24.46
C THR A 280 -6.16 6.39 25.71
N VAL A 281 -6.30 7.06 26.83
CA VAL A 281 -5.86 6.56 28.13
C VAL A 281 -7.06 6.09 28.90
N TYR A 282 -7.09 4.79 29.25
CA TYR A 282 -8.15 4.17 30.05
C TYR A 282 -7.69 3.98 31.49
N GLY A 283 -8.53 4.41 32.44
CA GLY A 283 -8.48 4.02 33.84
C GLY A 283 -9.43 2.86 34.09
N ILE A 284 -8.89 1.71 34.39
CA ILE A 284 -9.60 0.41 34.48
C ILE A 284 -9.57 -0.10 35.94
N ALA A 285 -10.65 -0.70 36.39
CA ALA A 285 -10.72 -1.29 37.72
C ALA A 285 -9.69 -2.43 37.87
N LYS A 286 -9.05 -2.54 39.06
CA LYS A 286 -8.02 -3.57 39.34
C LYS A 286 -8.49 -5.01 39.10
N ASN A 287 -9.78 -5.28 39.29
CA ASN A 287 -10.38 -6.58 39.05
C ASN A 287 -11.44 -6.52 37.94
N SER A 288 -11.10 -5.88 36.82
CA SER A 288 -11.99 -5.73 35.69
C SER A 288 -12.39 -7.10 35.13
N ARG A 289 -13.67 -7.25 34.79
CA ARG A 289 -14.20 -8.44 34.09
C ARG A 289 -13.92 -8.41 32.59
N TYR A 290 -13.54 -7.25 32.08
CA TYR A 290 -13.36 -6.98 30.66
C TYR A 290 -11.90 -6.89 30.24
N VAL A 291 -11.04 -6.40 31.13
CA VAL A 291 -9.63 -6.18 30.84
C VAL A 291 -8.79 -6.84 31.93
N ASP A 292 -8.22 -7.99 31.60
CA ASP A 292 -7.35 -8.74 32.53
C ASP A 292 -5.91 -8.23 32.41
N LEU A 293 -5.56 -7.28 33.29
CA LEU A 293 -4.23 -6.70 33.35
C LEU A 293 -3.74 -6.60 34.81
N PRO A 294 -2.49 -6.94 35.08
CA PRO A 294 -1.90 -6.77 36.40
C PRO A 294 -1.50 -5.32 36.63
N LEU A 295 -2.50 -4.42 36.73
CA LEU A 295 -2.31 -2.99 36.88
C LEU A 295 -1.72 -2.64 38.26
N GLY A 296 -0.54 -2.04 38.26
CA GLY A 296 0.10 -1.45 39.42
C GLY A 296 -0.11 0.07 39.49
N ASP A 297 0.10 0.65 40.66
CA ASP A 297 -0.19 2.06 40.89
C ASP A 297 0.70 3.04 40.09
N ASN A 298 1.86 2.62 39.61
CA ASN A 298 2.85 3.48 38.93
C ASN A 298 3.23 3.05 37.49
N GLU A 299 2.66 2.00 36.97
CA GLU A 299 2.97 1.49 35.64
C GLU A 299 1.72 1.42 34.78
N VAL A 300 1.92 1.64 33.48
CA VAL A 300 0.84 1.54 32.51
C VAL A 300 1.10 0.42 31.51
N TYR A 301 0.06 -0.15 30.97
CA TYR A 301 0.13 -1.06 29.86
C TYR A 301 -0.24 -0.34 28.58
N ILE A 302 0.46 -0.61 27.49
CA ILE A 302 0.14 -0.03 26.17
C ILE A 302 -0.39 -1.09 25.24
N SER A 303 -1.23 -0.70 24.28
CA SER A 303 -1.70 -1.60 23.23
C SER A 303 -0.53 -2.08 22.36
N ASN A 304 -0.60 -3.30 21.81
CA ASN A 304 0.37 -3.77 20.84
C ASN A 304 0.41 -2.87 19.61
N ALA A 305 -0.72 -2.31 19.16
CA ALA A 305 -0.78 -1.34 18.07
C ALA A 305 0.10 -0.10 18.36
N TYR A 306 0.07 0.41 19.60
CA TYR A 306 0.90 1.55 20.00
C TYR A 306 2.38 1.17 20.10
N SER A 307 2.67 0.03 20.72
CA SER A 307 4.02 -0.53 20.82
C SER A 307 4.68 -0.73 19.45
N GLU A 308 4.00 -1.41 18.54
CA GLU A 308 4.53 -1.74 17.21
C GLU A 308 4.74 -0.48 16.35
N LYS A 309 3.79 0.45 16.37
CA LYS A 309 3.87 1.67 15.56
C LYS A 309 4.99 2.60 15.98
N HIS A 310 5.20 2.75 17.29
CA HIS A 310 6.21 3.67 17.85
C HIS A 310 7.49 2.97 18.32
N GLY A 311 7.55 1.65 18.26
CA GLY A 311 8.70 0.85 18.69
C GLY A 311 8.93 0.85 20.22
N ILE A 312 7.88 1.08 21.03
CA ILE A 312 7.93 1.19 22.48
C ILE A 312 7.93 -0.21 23.11
N LYS A 313 8.74 -0.41 24.14
CA LYS A 313 8.86 -1.68 24.86
C LYS A 313 8.53 -1.53 26.35
N ALA A 314 8.28 -2.66 27.01
CA ALA A 314 8.18 -2.70 28.46
C ALA A 314 9.46 -2.15 29.10
N GLY A 315 9.33 -1.28 30.06
CA GLY A 315 10.40 -0.55 30.73
C GLY A 315 10.67 0.86 30.20
N ASP A 316 10.16 1.19 29.01
CA ASP A 316 10.33 2.53 28.42
C ASP A 316 9.47 3.58 29.14
N GLU A 317 9.87 4.85 29.02
CA GLU A 317 9.08 6.00 29.48
C GLU A 317 8.46 6.68 28.25
N ILE A 318 7.14 6.92 28.29
CA ILE A 318 6.40 7.65 27.27
C ILE A 318 5.91 8.98 27.83
N THR A 319 5.92 10.00 26.98
CA THR A 319 5.40 11.33 27.32
C THR A 319 4.26 11.67 26.36
N LEU A 320 3.11 11.97 26.92
CA LEU A 320 1.91 12.38 26.19
C LEU A 320 1.50 13.79 26.63
N ARG A 321 0.86 14.55 25.74
CA ARG A 321 0.44 15.92 25.97
C ARG A 321 -1.08 16.03 25.88
N GLU A 322 -1.67 16.95 26.60
CA GLU A 322 -3.08 17.29 26.45
C GLU A 322 -3.43 17.68 25.00
N GLN A 323 -4.62 17.31 24.57
CA GLN A 323 -5.09 17.56 23.20
C GLN A 323 -5.16 19.06 22.88
N PHE A 324 -5.60 19.89 23.85
CA PHE A 324 -5.81 21.33 23.72
C PHE A 324 -5.02 22.15 24.75
N GLY A 325 -4.13 21.51 25.50
CA GLY A 325 -3.31 22.11 26.54
C GLY A 325 -1.83 21.93 26.30
N SER A 326 -1.03 22.44 27.24
CA SER A 326 0.42 22.28 27.22
C SER A 326 0.94 21.31 28.29
N LYS A 327 0.04 20.78 29.15
CA LYS A 327 0.42 19.87 30.24
C LYS A 327 0.88 18.54 29.65
N GLU A 328 2.03 18.06 30.08
CA GLU A 328 2.63 16.80 29.68
C GLU A 328 2.53 15.80 30.81
N TYR A 329 2.24 14.56 30.44
CA TYR A 329 2.12 13.44 31.35
C TYR A 329 3.15 12.38 30.98
N LYS A 330 3.91 11.94 31.97
CA LYS A 330 4.89 10.86 31.82
C LYS A 330 4.33 9.58 32.40
N PHE A 331 4.54 8.50 31.66
CA PHE A 331 4.11 7.16 32.03
C PHE A 331 5.26 6.17 31.84
N ARG A 332 5.44 5.27 32.80
CA ARG A 332 6.35 4.14 32.67
C ARG A 332 5.59 2.93 32.15
N VAL A 333 6.07 2.35 31.06
CA VAL A 333 5.43 1.19 30.44
C VAL A 333 5.83 -0.06 31.20
N GLY A 334 4.88 -0.69 31.92
CA GLY A 334 5.06 -1.95 32.62
C GLY A 334 4.93 -3.17 31.70
N GLY A 335 4.12 -3.06 30.64
CA GLY A 335 3.91 -4.16 29.70
C GLY A 335 3.10 -3.78 28.48
N ILE A 336 2.87 -4.77 27.62
CA ILE A 336 2.10 -4.63 26.39
C ILE A 336 0.85 -5.51 26.50
N TYR A 337 -0.30 -4.93 26.22
CA TYR A 337 -1.58 -5.65 26.15
C TYR A 337 -1.98 -5.84 24.70
N TYR A 338 -2.42 -7.04 24.34
CA TYR A 338 -2.84 -7.34 22.98
C TYR A 338 -4.21 -6.71 22.67
N TYR A 339 -4.18 -5.51 22.12
CA TYR A 339 -5.34 -4.74 21.71
C TYR A 339 -5.02 -4.03 20.38
N PRO A 340 -5.33 -4.65 19.22
CA PRO A 340 -4.95 -4.15 17.92
C PRO A 340 -5.83 -3.02 17.39
N SER A 341 -6.95 -2.72 18.06
CA SER A 341 -7.99 -1.81 17.56
C SER A 341 -7.55 -0.36 17.51
N THR A 342 -6.88 0.13 18.57
CA THR A 342 -6.49 1.54 18.71
C THR A 342 -5.18 1.72 19.48
N LEU A 343 -4.59 2.92 19.33
CA LEU A 343 -3.43 3.33 20.13
C LEU A 343 -3.91 3.70 21.54
N THR A 344 -3.55 2.88 22.52
CA THR A 344 -4.18 2.95 23.83
C THR A 344 -3.15 2.77 24.95
N VAL A 345 -3.40 3.45 26.06
CA VAL A 345 -2.71 3.28 27.34
C VAL A 345 -3.74 2.83 28.37
N PHE A 346 -3.43 1.78 29.12
CA PHE A 346 -4.25 1.25 30.22
C PHE A 346 -3.54 1.49 31.54
N MET A 347 -4.26 1.99 32.53
CA MET A 347 -3.76 2.18 33.88
C MET A 347 -4.84 1.87 34.91
N ASP A 348 -4.44 1.78 36.17
CA ASP A 348 -5.40 1.63 37.26
C ASP A 348 -6.33 2.84 37.35
N LYS A 349 -7.62 2.60 37.64
CA LYS A 349 -8.64 3.67 37.65
C LYS A 349 -8.40 4.67 38.77
N ASP A 350 -7.97 4.24 39.96
CA ASP A 350 -7.71 5.15 41.06
C ASP A 350 -6.48 6.01 40.74
N ALA A 351 -5.42 5.39 40.17
CA ALA A 351 -4.24 6.10 39.71
C ALA A 351 -4.55 7.06 38.55
N PHE A 352 -5.49 6.71 37.67
CA PHE A 352 -5.98 7.58 36.61
C PHE A 352 -6.66 8.82 37.20
N ASN A 353 -7.62 8.63 38.11
CA ASN A 353 -8.38 9.73 38.72
C ASN A 353 -7.45 10.68 39.49
N GLU A 354 -6.46 10.15 40.19
CA GLU A 354 -5.44 10.97 40.87
C GLU A 354 -4.57 11.74 39.86
N LYS A 355 -4.09 11.09 38.82
CA LYS A 355 -3.18 11.71 37.82
C LYS A 355 -3.83 12.82 37.02
N PHE A 356 -5.13 12.70 36.77
CA PHE A 356 -5.89 13.70 35.99
C PHE A 356 -6.72 14.65 36.85
N ASP A 357 -6.46 14.71 38.17
CA ASP A 357 -7.11 15.62 39.12
C ASP A 357 -8.66 15.44 39.13
N CYS A 358 -9.14 14.20 38.99
CA CYS A 358 -10.55 13.84 39.01
C CYS A 358 -11.00 13.36 40.40
N ASP A 359 -12.33 13.43 40.64
CA ASP A 359 -12.92 12.88 41.87
C ASP A 359 -12.71 11.36 41.96
N LYS A 360 -12.68 10.83 43.19
CA LYS A 360 -12.39 9.44 43.47
C LYS A 360 -13.34 8.45 42.78
N ASP A 361 -14.60 8.86 42.65
CA ASP A 361 -15.65 8.04 42.00
C ASP A 361 -15.87 8.41 40.53
N TYR A 362 -14.97 9.23 39.96
CA TYR A 362 -15.08 9.68 38.59
C TYR A 362 -15.05 8.52 37.61
N PHE A 363 -15.92 8.61 36.59
CA PHE A 363 -15.94 7.70 35.45
C PHE A 363 -16.48 8.43 34.22
N THR A 364 -16.10 7.97 33.05
CA THR A 364 -16.51 8.53 31.76
C THR A 364 -17.39 7.59 30.94
N GLY A 365 -17.54 6.35 31.35
CA GLY A 365 -18.30 5.39 30.57
C GLY A 365 -18.42 4.02 31.20
N TYR A 366 -19.01 3.12 30.42
CA TYR A 366 -19.24 1.73 30.80
C TYR A 366 -18.75 0.77 29.74
N PHE A 367 -18.08 -0.29 30.17
CA PHE A 367 -17.98 -1.53 29.41
C PHE A 367 -19.18 -2.40 29.74
N SER A 368 -19.82 -2.98 28.72
CA SER A 368 -20.94 -3.88 28.95
C SER A 368 -20.96 -5.01 27.92
N LYS A 369 -21.43 -6.18 28.34
CA LYS A 369 -21.69 -7.30 27.44
C LYS A 369 -23.08 -7.21 26.79
N SER A 370 -24.02 -6.60 27.51
CA SER A 370 -25.39 -6.36 27.04
C SER A 370 -25.65 -4.89 26.83
N GLU A 371 -26.58 -4.57 25.96
CA GLU A 371 -27.03 -3.20 25.71
C GLU A 371 -27.55 -2.55 27.01
N ILE A 372 -27.17 -1.28 27.24
CA ILE A 372 -27.64 -0.48 28.37
C ILE A 372 -28.81 0.37 27.88
N SER A 373 -30.02 0.03 28.34
CA SER A 373 -31.26 0.65 27.90
C SER A 373 -31.90 1.61 28.92
N ASP A 374 -31.32 1.73 30.10
CA ASP A 374 -31.80 2.57 31.20
C ASP A 374 -31.11 3.94 31.29
N ILE A 375 -30.15 4.21 30.42
CA ILE A 375 -29.53 5.52 30.25
C ILE A 375 -30.16 6.21 29.03
N ASP A 376 -30.66 7.43 29.23
CA ASP A 376 -31.21 8.24 28.15
C ASP A 376 -30.11 8.64 27.16
N ASP A 377 -30.38 8.53 25.85
CA ASP A 377 -29.46 8.88 24.75
C ASP A 377 -28.85 10.28 24.84
N ILE A 378 -29.53 11.20 25.50
CA ILE A 378 -29.02 12.55 25.73
C ILE A 378 -27.71 12.55 26.53
N TYR A 379 -27.52 11.57 27.42
CA TYR A 379 -26.31 11.41 28.25
C TYR A 379 -25.24 10.56 27.58
N ILE A 380 -25.56 9.84 26.52
CA ILE A 380 -24.62 9.03 25.77
C ILE A 380 -23.90 9.92 24.74
N ALA A 381 -22.60 10.01 24.83
CA ALA A 381 -21.78 10.72 23.84
C ALA A 381 -21.59 9.85 22.59
N THR A 382 -21.27 8.59 22.80
CA THR A 382 -21.11 7.59 21.74
C THR A 382 -21.18 6.19 22.35
N GLU A 383 -21.70 5.27 21.59
CA GLU A 383 -21.59 3.84 21.81
C GLU A 383 -20.61 3.31 20.76
N ILE A 384 -19.62 2.53 21.18
CA ILE A 384 -18.66 1.88 20.30
C ILE A 384 -18.98 0.39 20.29
N THR A 385 -19.30 -0.12 19.12
CA THR A 385 -19.65 -1.52 18.88
C THR A 385 -18.64 -2.20 17.94
N VAL A 386 -18.75 -3.53 17.81
CA VAL A 386 -18.01 -4.32 16.81
C VAL A 386 -18.18 -3.71 15.40
N ASP A 387 -19.42 -3.30 15.08
CA ASP A 387 -19.77 -2.74 13.77
C ASP A 387 -18.97 -1.46 13.48
N ASP A 388 -18.84 -0.57 14.47
CA ASP A 388 -18.11 0.68 14.33
C ASP A 388 -16.62 0.46 14.14
N LEU A 389 -16.02 -0.43 14.91
CA LEU A 389 -14.59 -0.74 14.84
C LEU A 389 -14.20 -1.42 13.52
N THR A 390 -15.09 -2.23 12.95
CA THR A 390 -14.85 -2.92 11.67
C THR A 390 -15.31 -2.14 10.44
N LYS A 391 -16.01 -1.03 10.62
CA LYS A 391 -16.62 -0.23 9.55
C LYS A 391 -15.60 0.25 8.52
N VAL A 392 -14.46 0.76 8.96
CA VAL A 392 -13.39 1.24 8.06
C VAL A 392 -12.84 0.11 7.21
N SER A 393 -12.55 -1.04 7.81
CA SER A 393 -12.04 -2.20 7.09
C SER A 393 -13.05 -2.73 6.06
N ARG A 394 -14.34 -2.80 6.41
CA ARG A 394 -15.40 -3.19 5.47
C ARG A 394 -15.56 -2.17 4.34
N GLN A 395 -15.43 -0.89 4.63
CA GLN A 395 -15.46 0.17 3.63
C GLN A 395 -14.30 0.03 2.65
N LEU A 396 -13.07 -0.20 3.14
CA LEU A 396 -11.90 -0.46 2.30
C LEU A 396 -12.09 -1.70 1.43
N THR A 397 -12.62 -2.80 1.99
CA THR A 397 -12.92 -4.01 1.21
C THR A 397 -13.91 -3.74 0.07
N ARG A 398 -14.92 -2.92 0.30
CA ARG A 398 -15.90 -2.54 -0.74
C ARG A 398 -15.31 -1.63 -1.81
N SER A 399 -14.60 -0.58 -1.41
CA SER A 399 -14.06 0.42 -2.35
C SER A 399 -12.92 -0.14 -3.18
N MET A 400 -11.99 -0.85 -2.54
CA MET A 400 -10.77 -1.34 -3.19
C MET A 400 -10.91 -2.74 -3.80
N GLY A 401 -11.88 -3.56 -3.37
CA GLY A 401 -12.00 -4.95 -3.83
C GLY A 401 -12.13 -5.09 -5.34
N ASN A 402 -12.95 -4.25 -5.97
CA ASN A 402 -13.09 -4.23 -7.42
C ASN A 402 -11.80 -3.78 -8.14
N MET A 403 -11.09 -2.81 -7.56
CA MET A 403 -9.84 -2.31 -8.10
C MET A 403 -8.74 -3.37 -8.01
N MET A 404 -8.69 -4.13 -6.92
CA MET A 404 -7.75 -5.25 -6.74
C MET A 404 -7.98 -6.36 -7.77
N ASN A 405 -9.23 -6.69 -8.10
CA ASN A 405 -9.55 -7.66 -9.15
C ASN A 405 -8.99 -7.25 -10.52
N ILE A 406 -8.99 -5.96 -10.83
CA ILE A 406 -8.35 -5.44 -12.06
C ILE A 406 -6.85 -5.68 -12.03
N PHE A 407 -6.16 -5.42 -10.92
CA PHE A 407 -4.73 -5.70 -10.80
C PHE A 407 -4.41 -7.19 -10.96
N VAL A 408 -5.21 -8.07 -10.37
CA VAL A 408 -5.08 -9.53 -10.59
C VAL A 408 -5.25 -9.88 -12.07
N PHE A 409 -6.29 -9.36 -12.72
CA PHE A 409 -6.56 -9.63 -14.14
C PHE A 409 -5.38 -9.20 -15.03
N PHE A 410 -4.92 -7.96 -14.91
CA PHE A 410 -3.77 -7.47 -15.66
C PHE A 410 -2.47 -8.19 -15.29
N GLY A 411 -2.27 -8.48 -14.02
CA GLY A 411 -1.11 -9.24 -13.55
C GLY A 411 -1.03 -10.63 -14.16
N VAL A 412 -2.14 -11.35 -14.21
CA VAL A 412 -2.22 -12.68 -14.83
C VAL A 412 -1.97 -12.60 -16.34
N ILE A 413 -2.58 -11.65 -17.05
CA ILE A 413 -2.34 -11.45 -18.48
C ILE A 413 -0.85 -11.18 -18.73
N MET A 414 -0.25 -10.26 -17.98
CA MET A 414 1.17 -9.94 -18.12
C MET A 414 2.07 -11.13 -17.82
N TYR A 415 1.75 -11.90 -16.78
CA TYR A 415 2.48 -13.12 -16.42
C TYR A 415 2.45 -14.16 -17.54
N VAL A 416 1.28 -14.45 -18.11
CA VAL A 416 1.09 -15.38 -19.22
C VAL A 416 1.83 -14.91 -20.46
N LEU A 417 1.73 -13.63 -20.82
CA LEU A 417 2.43 -13.04 -21.97
C LEU A 417 3.95 -13.16 -21.83
N ILE A 418 4.50 -12.87 -20.67
CA ILE A 418 5.93 -12.96 -20.39
C ILE A 418 6.42 -14.40 -20.56
N ILE A 419 5.73 -15.36 -19.94
CA ILE A 419 6.10 -16.79 -20.04
C ILE A 419 6.00 -17.27 -21.49
N TYR A 420 4.91 -16.93 -22.18
CA TYR A 420 4.72 -17.32 -23.59
C TYR A 420 5.85 -16.78 -24.47
N LEU A 421 6.09 -15.48 -24.42
CA LEU A 421 7.08 -14.84 -25.30
C LEU A 421 8.49 -15.37 -25.04
N LEU A 422 8.87 -15.49 -23.77
CA LEU A 422 10.21 -15.95 -23.42
C LEU A 422 10.40 -17.44 -23.68
N SER A 423 9.37 -18.27 -23.46
CA SER A 423 9.40 -19.70 -23.83
C SER A 423 9.55 -19.86 -25.35
N LYS A 424 8.77 -19.08 -26.13
CA LYS A 424 8.89 -19.07 -27.59
C LYS A 424 10.31 -18.70 -28.05
N ILE A 425 10.89 -17.66 -27.47
CA ILE A 425 12.25 -17.22 -27.76
C ILE A 425 13.28 -18.30 -27.48
N ILE A 426 13.17 -18.98 -26.35
CA ILE A 426 14.10 -20.06 -25.95
C ILE A 426 13.97 -21.25 -26.91
N ILE A 427 12.74 -21.63 -27.28
CA ILE A 427 12.48 -22.71 -28.23
C ILE A 427 13.05 -22.36 -29.60
N GLU A 428 12.73 -21.17 -30.13
CA GLU A 428 13.22 -20.74 -31.46
C GLU A 428 14.76 -20.68 -31.53
N LYS A 429 15.41 -20.22 -30.45
CA LYS A 429 16.87 -20.12 -30.38
C LYS A 429 17.57 -21.47 -30.29
N ASN A 430 16.91 -22.47 -29.75
CA ASN A 430 17.46 -23.83 -29.63
C ASN A 430 16.93 -24.81 -30.69
N ALA A 431 16.01 -24.37 -31.56
CA ALA A 431 15.41 -25.21 -32.60
C ALA A 431 16.43 -25.87 -33.54
N GLN A 432 17.59 -25.24 -33.76
CA GLN A 432 18.68 -25.82 -34.55
C GLN A 432 19.55 -26.80 -33.75
N SER A 433 19.36 -26.90 -32.42
CA SER A 433 20.15 -27.77 -31.54
C SER A 433 19.35 -28.96 -31.02
N ILE A 434 18.04 -28.96 -31.26
CA ILE A 434 17.10 -30.05 -31.00
C ILE A 434 16.91 -30.86 -32.27
#